data_91845a3ffaa87ea85794d63bdea8e21a
#
_entry.id   91845a3ffaa87ea85794d63bdea8e21a
#
_cell.length_a   1.000
_cell.length_b   1.000
_cell.length_c   1.000
_cell.angle_alpha   90.00
_cell.angle_beta   90.00
_cell.angle_gamma   90.00
#
_symmetry.space_group_name_H-M   'P 1'
#
loop_
_entity.id
_entity.type
_entity.pdbx_description
1 polymer ?
#
loop_
_entity_poly.entity_id
_entity_poly.type
_entity_poly.pdbx_seq_one_letter_code
_entity_poly.pdbx_strand_id
1 'polypeptide(L)'
;MFPNLWSLFVPHLGKNVRRVGDECRGRIEVKRRQLLQLAAAGLVGLAAPPLVSASRAGAIPIGIGSIRNLVPEVFADPPRPPDHSSVIVVGSGFGASAAALRLAQAGRQVTVLERGLRWPRDPWREIFTADMTADGRGLWRQGSFTNITGLPVGPVDHFGGVLDTTRFENLSVWRGAAVGGGSIVYTGVTIAPDKRFFDMSFGGRLSYDEMAATWYPKARSMLLPSTIPADIYNSPNFAHSRTWDDHARRAGFSPEAVDGNWNWNVLRDEMSGRSRPSATVGASTFGNSNGAKHDLTQNYIPQAEGTGNALVAHSHEVAAIGTESGGRYRVEVRRVDPEGNVVETRTLTCDKLVLGAGSIGTTELLLRAQATGALGNLNEFVGRGFGTNGDASMTRSLGPANGGPQGVPCASRIVDESGLPLTVENWYVPGVPWDLGFLGSLGMTIDPLRANFSYNAATDSMSLSWPQGGSRDTVEALRAVQNRMADAGGTVVSAEPFTRDVDDTFTAHPLGGAVLGDVTDSYGRVKGHDGLYVVDGALIPGSTGAANPSLTITALAERNVARMIADGR
;
A
#
# COMPACT_ATOMS: atom_id res chain seq x y z
N MET A 1 -16.35 -46.81 -8.94
CA MET A 1 -15.33 -47.26 -9.89
C MET A 1 -14.67 -46.02 -10.48
N PHE A 2 -13.66 -45.52 -9.85
CA PHE A 2 -12.73 -44.53 -10.41
C PHE A 2 -11.33 -44.95 -9.98
N PRO A 3 -10.45 -45.32 -10.91
CA PRO A 3 -9.06 -45.60 -10.58
C PRO A 3 -8.16 -44.43 -10.96
N ASN A 4 -7.22 -44.13 -10.04
CA ASN A 4 -5.89 -43.58 -10.24
C ASN A 4 -5.69 -42.26 -11.01
N LEU A 5 -5.54 -41.17 -10.24
CA LEU A 5 -4.95 -39.89 -10.68
C LEU A 5 -3.58 -39.64 -10.03
N TRP A 6 -2.76 -40.67 -9.78
CA TRP A 6 -1.45 -40.57 -9.14
C TRP A 6 -0.25 -40.83 -10.06
N SER A 7 -0.44 -40.89 -11.37
CA SER A 7 0.64 -41.30 -12.29
C SER A 7 1.21 -40.21 -13.22
N LEU A 8 0.93 -38.92 -13.00
CA LEU A 8 1.31 -37.87 -13.96
C LEU A 8 2.39 -36.86 -13.48
N PHE A 9 3.02 -37.05 -12.34
CA PHE A 9 4.06 -36.12 -11.89
C PHE A 9 5.31 -36.81 -11.31
N VAL A 10 5.97 -37.68 -12.07
CA VAL A 10 7.40 -37.97 -11.86
C VAL A 10 8.04 -38.44 -13.18
N PRO A 11 8.89 -37.66 -13.82
CA PRO A 11 9.93 -38.21 -14.66
C PRO A 11 11.34 -37.90 -14.11
N HIS A 12 12.12 -38.96 -13.99
CA HIS A 12 13.57 -39.05 -14.02
C HIS A 12 14.42 -38.41 -12.91
N LEU A 13 14.73 -39.22 -11.90
CA LEU A 13 16.06 -39.14 -11.23
C LEU A 13 16.64 -40.53 -11.11
N GLY A 14 17.54 -40.85 -12.03
CA GLY A 14 18.35 -42.05 -12.03
C GLY A 14 19.51 -41.92 -11.07
N LYS A 15 19.65 -42.96 -10.25
CA LYS A 15 20.87 -43.56 -9.66
C LYS A 15 22.11 -42.66 -9.44
N ASN A 16 22.24 -42.08 -8.25
CA ASN A 16 23.48 -42.02 -7.47
C ASN A 16 23.23 -41.35 -6.11
N VAL A 17 22.74 -42.09 -5.11
CA VAL A 17 22.73 -41.62 -3.71
C VAL A 17 23.01 -42.81 -2.80
N ARG A 18 24.28 -42.98 -2.42
CA ARG A 18 24.63 -43.62 -1.16
C ARG A 18 25.60 -42.70 -0.42
N ARG A 19 25.16 -42.25 0.77
CA ARG A 19 25.79 -41.43 1.80
C ARG A 19 25.47 -39.93 1.76
N VAL A 20 24.24 -39.57 2.14
CA VAL A 20 23.88 -38.38 2.94
C VAL A 20 22.54 -38.74 3.60
N GLY A 21 22.54 -39.55 4.65
CA GLY A 21 21.33 -40.25 5.09
C GLY A 21 20.53 -39.56 6.20
N ASP A 22 21.11 -38.73 7.07
CA ASP A 22 20.45 -38.34 8.31
C ASP A 22 20.03 -36.85 8.37
N GLU A 23 20.75 -35.93 7.73
CA GLU A 23 20.33 -34.51 7.67
C GLU A 23 19.13 -34.28 6.73
N CYS A 24 18.98 -35.07 5.66
CA CYS A 24 17.82 -34.94 4.77
C CYS A 24 16.52 -35.48 5.36
N ARG A 25 16.58 -36.49 6.26
CA ARG A 25 15.36 -37.01 6.91
C ARG A 25 14.70 -35.97 7.83
N GLY A 26 15.47 -35.23 8.59
CA GLY A 26 14.96 -34.16 9.45
C GLY A 26 14.27 -33.05 8.68
N ARG A 27 14.84 -32.61 7.57
CA ARG A 27 14.27 -31.55 6.71
C ARG A 27 12.99 -31.99 5.96
N ILE A 28 12.89 -33.23 5.55
CA ILE A 28 11.70 -33.78 4.88
C ILE A 28 10.57 -34.01 5.90
N GLU A 29 10.87 -34.38 7.12
CA GLU A 29 9.87 -34.57 8.18
C GLU A 29 9.30 -33.24 8.67
N VAL A 30 10.13 -32.20 8.76
CA VAL A 30 9.69 -30.83 9.07
C VAL A 30 8.77 -30.27 7.96
N LYS A 31 9.12 -30.44 6.68
CA LYS A 31 8.25 -30.03 5.57
C LYS A 31 6.90 -30.77 5.56
N ARG A 32 6.91 -32.06 5.90
CA ARG A 32 5.70 -32.88 5.97
C ARG A 32 4.79 -32.49 7.14
N ARG A 33 5.38 -32.13 8.31
CA ARG A 33 4.64 -31.57 9.44
C ARG A 33 4.06 -30.19 9.12
N GLN A 34 4.79 -29.33 8.44
CA GLN A 34 4.31 -28.03 7.98
C GLN A 34 3.14 -28.18 7.01
N LEU A 35 3.22 -29.08 6.02
CA LEU A 35 2.12 -29.37 5.08
C LEU A 35 0.88 -29.95 5.80
N LEU A 36 1.08 -30.78 6.82
CA LEU A 36 -0.02 -31.32 7.62
C LEU A 36 -0.65 -30.26 8.54
N GLN A 37 0.13 -29.32 9.06
CA GLN A 37 -0.39 -28.17 9.84
C GLN A 37 -1.17 -27.19 8.95
N LEU A 38 -0.74 -27.00 7.70
CA LEU A 38 -1.44 -26.18 6.70
C LEU A 38 -2.74 -26.84 6.22
N ALA A 39 -2.72 -28.16 6.01
CA ALA A 39 -3.93 -28.93 5.72
C ALA A 39 -4.90 -28.93 6.92
N ALA A 40 -4.39 -28.97 8.16
CA ALA A 40 -5.19 -28.83 9.37
C ALA A 40 -5.76 -27.44 9.54
N ALA A 41 -5.02 -26.36 9.20
CA ALA A 41 -5.52 -24.98 9.21
C ALA A 41 -6.66 -24.77 8.19
N GLY A 42 -6.57 -25.41 7.02
CA GLY A 42 -7.67 -25.42 6.03
C GLY A 42 -8.88 -26.27 6.44
N LEU A 43 -8.67 -27.31 7.26
CA LEU A 43 -9.73 -28.22 7.76
C LEU A 43 -10.35 -27.76 9.10
N VAL A 44 -9.64 -27.00 9.93
CA VAL A 44 -10.16 -26.45 11.19
C VAL A 44 -11.23 -25.36 10.94
N GLY A 45 -11.31 -24.79 9.75
CA GLY A 45 -12.47 -23.99 9.31
C GLY A 45 -13.78 -24.75 9.27
N LEU A 46 -13.77 -26.08 9.40
CA LEU A 46 -14.95 -26.98 9.33
C LEU A 46 -15.37 -27.61 10.67
N ALA A 47 -14.62 -27.45 11.78
CA ALA A 47 -14.86 -28.18 13.02
C ALA A 47 -14.53 -27.40 14.31
N ALA A 48 -14.89 -26.13 14.43
CA ALA A 48 -14.84 -25.40 15.71
C ALA A 48 -16.23 -25.33 16.36
N PRO A 49 -16.35 -25.58 17.68
CA PRO A 49 -17.63 -25.45 18.38
C PRO A 49 -18.07 -23.99 18.46
N PRO A 50 -19.38 -23.70 18.54
CA PRO A 50 -19.92 -22.35 18.55
C PRO A 50 -19.77 -21.72 19.94
N LEU A 51 -18.69 -21.01 20.16
CA LEU A 51 -18.55 -20.14 21.32
C LEU A 51 -17.94 -18.81 20.87
N VAL A 52 -18.70 -17.76 21.12
CA VAL A 52 -18.48 -16.36 20.79
C VAL A 52 -18.88 -16.02 19.35
N SER A 53 -19.79 -15.06 19.24
CA SER A 53 -20.34 -14.50 18.00
C SER A 53 -19.31 -14.42 16.87
N ALA A 54 -19.26 -15.49 16.09
CA ALA A 54 -18.28 -15.70 15.04
C ALA A 54 -18.55 -14.71 13.91
N SER A 55 -17.60 -13.83 13.67
CA SER A 55 -17.33 -13.38 12.33
C SER A 55 -17.19 -14.63 11.46
N ARG A 56 -18.04 -14.76 10.45
CA ARG A 56 -18.19 -15.93 9.59
C ARG A 56 -16.87 -16.35 8.96
N ALA A 57 -16.16 -17.28 9.57
CA ALA A 57 -15.10 -18.03 8.89
C ALA A 57 -15.76 -18.89 7.80
N GLY A 58 -15.41 -18.67 6.54
CA GLY A 58 -15.95 -19.41 5.40
C GLY A 58 -17.14 -18.73 4.71
N ALA A 59 -17.24 -17.41 4.73
CA ALA A 59 -18.25 -16.69 3.96
C ALA A 59 -18.02 -16.90 2.46
N ILE A 60 -19.05 -17.39 1.77
CA ILE A 60 -19.17 -17.30 0.30
C ILE A 60 -19.03 -15.82 -0.05
N PRO A 61 -18.23 -15.44 -1.09
CA PRO A 61 -18.13 -14.06 -1.53
C PRO A 61 -19.51 -13.44 -1.65
N ILE A 62 -19.75 -12.32 -0.98
CA ILE A 62 -21.04 -11.64 -1.05
C ILE A 62 -21.14 -10.90 -2.37
N GLY A 63 -22.17 -11.21 -3.18
CA GLY A 63 -22.42 -10.55 -4.44
C GLY A 63 -22.78 -9.05 -4.29
N ILE A 64 -22.72 -8.30 -5.38
CA ILE A 64 -22.97 -6.85 -5.44
C ILE A 64 -24.30 -6.44 -4.76
N GLY A 65 -25.35 -7.24 -4.91
CA GLY A 65 -26.63 -6.98 -4.22
C GLY A 65 -26.53 -6.97 -2.70
N SER A 66 -25.68 -7.83 -2.14
CA SER A 66 -25.41 -7.85 -0.70
C SER A 66 -24.53 -6.66 -0.29
N ILE A 67 -23.57 -6.25 -1.13
CA ILE A 67 -22.76 -5.04 -0.88
C ILE A 67 -23.67 -3.81 -0.83
N ARG A 68 -24.66 -3.70 -1.73
CA ARG A 68 -25.63 -2.60 -1.75
C ARG A 68 -26.44 -2.50 -0.44
N ASN A 69 -26.75 -3.63 0.18
CA ASN A 69 -27.43 -3.65 1.47
C ASN A 69 -26.51 -3.33 2.67
N LEU A 70 -25.24 -3.75 2.60
CA LEU A 70 -24.27 -3.53 3.68
C LEU A 70 -23.71 -2.11 3.70
N VAL A 71 -23.44 -1.54 2.53
CA VAL A 71 -22.78 -0.23 2.36
C VAL A 71 -23.51 0.55 1.25
N PRO A 72 -24.78 0.94 1.44
CA PRO A 72 -25.57 1.66 0.42
C PRO A 72 -24.94 3.00 0.03
N GLU A 73 -24.15 3.61 0.90
CA GLU A 73 -23.52 4.92 0.69
C GLU A 73 -22.59 4.94 -0.52
N VAL A 74 -21.94 3.83 -0.86
CA VAL A 74 -21.01 3.77 -2.01
C VAL A 74 -21.75 3.78 -3.35
N PHE A 75 -23.07 3.61 -3.33
CA PHE A 75 -23.94 3.67 -4.51
C PHE A 75 -24.65 5.02 -4.66
N ALA A 76 -24.40 5.96 -3.74
CA ALA A 76 -24.92 7.32 -3.88
C ALA A 76 -24.23 8.06 -5.03
N ASP A 77 -24.96 8.96 -5.70
CA ASP A 77 -24.37 9.78 -6.75
C ASP A 77 -23.22 10.64 -6.20
N PRO A 78 -22.05 10.63 -6.87
CA PRO A 78 -20.94 11.44 -6.44
C PRO A 78 -21.18 12.94 -6.69
N PRO A 79 -20.53 13.83 -5.93
CA PRO A 79 -20.57 15.25 -6.19
C PRO A 79 -20.11 15.56 -7.62
N ARG A 80 -20.88 16.41 -8.34
CA ARG A 80 -20.56 16.81 -9.71
C ARG A 80 -19.49 17.90 -9.70
N PRO A 81 -18.32 17.69 -10.34
CA PRO A 81 -17.31 18.73 -10.47
C PRO A 81 -17.79 19.84 -11.41
N PRO A 82 -17.44 21.12 -11.15
CA PRO A 82 -17.72 22.22 -12.06
C PRO A 82 -16.93 22.08 -13.38
N ASP A 83 -17.38 22.77 -14.45
CA ASP A 83 -16.68 22.71 -15.73
C ASP A 83 -15.31 23.40 -15.69
N HIS A 84 -15.16 24.39 -14.79
CA HIS A 84 -13.90 25.08 -14.53
C HIS A 84 -13.64 25.24 -13.04
N SER A 85 -12.37 25.08 -12.63
CA SER A 85 -11.88 25.32 -11.27
C SER A 85 -10.56 26.08 -11.31
N SER A 86 -10.27 26.91 -10.30
CA SER A 86 -8.95 27.54 -10.20
C SER A 86 -7.84 26.48 -10.13
N VAL A 87 -8.10 25.40 -9.38
CA VAL A 87 -7.18 24.27 -9.27
C VAL A 87 -7.93 22.95 -9.39
N ILE A 88 -7.43 22.06 -10.23
CA ILE A 88 -7.81 20.64 -10.20
C ILE A 88 -6.66 19.85 -9.58
N VAL A 89 -6.98 19.00 -8.60
CA VAL A 89 -6.07 18.03 -7.99
C VAL A 89 -6.50 16.63 -8.42
N VAL A 90 -5.62 15.88 -9.05
CA VAL A 90 -5.89 14.51 -9.52
C VAL A 90 -5.47 13.51 -8.47
N GLY A 91 -6.42 12.74 -7.95
CA GLY A 91 -6.24 11.81 -6.82
C GLY A 91 -6.50 12.45 -5.47
N SER A 92 -6.63 11.60 -4.43
CA SER A 92 -6.91 12.00 -3.05
C SER A 92 -5.98 11.31 -2.03
N GLY A 93 -4.83 10.81 -2.48
CA GLY A 93 -3.79 10.20 -1.63
C GLY A 93 -3.02 11.23 -0.78
N PHE A 94 -1.95 10.81 -0.12
CA PHE A 94 -1.21 11.59 0.87
C PHE A 94 -0.81 13.00 0.37
N GLY A 95 -0.16 13.08 -0.77
CA GLY A 95 0.27 14.38 -1.33
C GLY A 95 -0.90 15.21 -1.86
N ALA A 96 -1.84 14.57 -2.56
CA ALA A 96 -3.01 15.24 -3.11
C ALA A 96 -3.90 15.87 -2.02
N SER A 97 -4.13 15.15 -0.92
CA SER A 97 -4.94 15.65 0.20
C SER A 97 -4.27 16.82 0.92
N ALA A 98 -2.95 16.76 1.11
CA ALA A 98 -2.19 17.89 1.66
C ALA A 98 -2.26 19.10 0.73
N ALA A 99 -2.11 18.91 -0.57
CA ALA A 99 -2.22 19.98 -1.56
C ALA A 99 -3.64 20.59 -1.57
N ALA A 100 -4.68 19.77 -1.60
CA ALA A 100 -6.05 20.22 -1.60
C ALA A 100 -6.37 21.08 -0.36
N LEU A 101 -5.98 20.63 0.83
CA LEU A 101 -6.19 21.40 2.06
C LEU A 101 -5.48 22.75 2.03
N ARG A 102 -4.18 22.77 1.72
CA ARG A 102 -3.41 24.02 1.79
C ARG A 102 -3.84 25.04 0.74
N LEU A 103 -4.17 24.60 -0.47
CA LEU A 103 -4.69 25.47 -1.51
C LEU A 103 -6.08 26.02 -1.16
N ALA A 104 -6.97 25.17 -0.61
CA ALA A 104 -8.28 25.60 -0.13
C ALA A 104 -8.18 26.60 1.02
N GLN A 105 -7.28 26.40 1.97
CA GLN A 105 -6.96 27.34 3.06
C GLN A 105 -6.41 28.68 2.53
N ALA A 106 -5.69 28.66 1.40
CA ALA A 106 -5.22 29.86 0.72
C ALA A 106 -6.32 30.54 -0.15
N GLY A 107 -7.58 30.12 -0.03
CA GLY A 107 -8.74 30.70 -0.73
C GLY A 107 -8.86 30.29 -2.20
N ARG A 108 -8.14 29.24 -2.66
CA ARG A 108 -8.29 28.75 -4.03
C ARG A 108 -9.47 27.80 -4.13
N GLN A 109 -10.26 27.91 -5.22
CA GLN A 109 -11.30 26.93 -5.52
C GLN A 109 -10.67 25.66 -6.06
N VAL A 110 -10.74 24.58 -5.28
CA VAL A 110 -10.08 23.31 -5.53
C VAL A 110 -11.09 22.22 -5.84
N THR A 111 -10.95 21.55 -6.98
CA THR A 111 -11.68 20.33 -7.29
C THR A 111 -10.73 19.14 -7.25
N VAL A 112 -10.98 18.20 -6.34
CA VAL A 112 -10.25 16.93 -6.25
C VAL A 112 -11.01 15.88 -7.05
N LEU A 113 -10.34 15.25 -8.02
CA LEU A 113 -10.91 14.16 -8.84
C LEU A 113 -10.31 12.83 -8.37
N GLU A 114 -11.13 11.99 -7.76
CA GLU A 114 -10.74 10.66 -7.27
C GLU A 114 -11.49 9.57 -8.04
N ARG A 115 -10.74 8.58 -8.58
CA ARG A 115 -11.35 7.47 -9.35
C ARG A 115 -12.13 6.50 -8.48
N GLY A 116 -11.69 6.32 -7.21
CA GLY A 116 -12.28 5.37 -6.27
C GLY A 116 -13.53 5.90 -5.58
N LEU A 117 -14.19 5.00 -4.87
CA LEU A 117 -15.41 5.29 -4.11
C LEU A 117 -15.07 6.01 -2.79
N ARG A 118 -16.06 6.72 -2.24
CA ARG A 118 -16.00 7.24 -0.87
C ARG A 118 -16.64 6.23 0.08
N TRP A 119 -15.82 5.59 0.91
CA TRP A 119 -16.26 4.59 1.87
C TRP A 119 -16.62 5.23 3.20
N PRO A 120 -17.78 4.89 3.81
CA PRO A 120 -18.14 5.35 5.14
C PRO A 120 -17.32 4.65 6.21
N ARG A 121 -17.50 5.07 7.46
CA ARG A 121 -17.03 4.35 8.66
C ARG A 121 -18.17 4.11 9.58
N ASP A 122 -18.12 2.96 10.25
CA ASP A 122 -19.15 2.59 11.21
C ASP A 122 -18.54 1.63 12.25
N PRO A 123 -18.72 1.90 13.56
CA PRO A 123 -18.15 1.06 14.60
C PRO A 123 -18.77 -0.33 14.67
N TRP A 124 -19.91 -0.56 14.02
CA TRP A 124 -20.67 -1.81 14.13
C TRP A 124 -20.87 -2.55 12.80
N ARG A 125 -20.78 -1.85 11.66
CA ARG A 125 -20.93 -2.46 10.34
C ARG A 125 -19.57 -2.91 9.79
N GLU A 126 -19.57 -3.97 9.00
CA GLU A 126 -18.44 -4.40 8.20
C GLU A 126 -18.42 -3.65 6.87
N ILE A 127 -17.87 -2.44 6.90
CA ILE A 127 -17.78 -1.57 5.71
C ILE A 127 -16.80 -2.16 4.70
N PHE A 128 -15.60 -2.51 5.16
CA PHE A 128 -14.55 -3.13 4.36
C PHE A 128 -14.56 -4.64 4.56
N THR A 129 -14.10 -5.37 3.55
CA THR A 129 -14.00 -6.83 3.62
C THR A 129 -12.81 -7.27 4.47
N ALA A 130 -12.86 -8.49 4.99
CA ALA A 130 -11.73 -9.08 5.69
C ALA A 130 -10.73 -9.72 4.71
N ASP A 131 -9.46 -9.76 5.08
CA ASP A 131 -8.37 -10.28 4.25
C ASP A 131 -8.57 -11.77 3.86
N MET A 132 -9.20 -12.57 4.74
CA MET A 132 -9.49 -13.99 4.50
C MET A 132 -10.71 -14.25 3.62
N THR A 133 -11.67 -13.36 3.65
CA THR A 133 -12.98 -13.52 3.01
C THR A 133 -13.25 -12.35 2.08
N ALA A 134 -12.24 -12.00 1.27
CA ALA A 134 -12.34 -10.90 0.35
C ALA A 134 -13.55 -11.06 -0.60
N ASP A 135 -14.23 -9.96 -0.84
CA ASP A 135 -15.29 -9.82 -1.83
C ASP A 135 -15.01 -8.60 -2.72
N GLY A 136 -15.95 -8.20 -3.56
CA GLY A 136 -15.77 -7.08 -4.49
C GLY A 136 -15.35 -5.75 -3.83
N ARG A 137 -15.57 -5.57 -2.52
CA ARG A 137 -15.13 -4.38 -1.77
C ARG A 137 -13.61 -4.30 -1.61
N GLY A 138 -12.91 -5.45 -1.69
CA GLY A 138 -11.46 -5.54 -1.53
C GLY A 138 -10.70 -5.09 -2.76
N LEU A 139 -11.12 -5.50 -3.95
CA LEU A 139 -10.31 -5.34 -5.17
C LEU A 139 -10.91 -4.32 -6.15
N TRP A 140 -10.06 -3.43 -6.64
CA TRP A 140 -10.42 -2.44 -7.65
C TRP A 140 -10.55 -3.08 -9.03
N ARG A 141 -11.79 -3.39 -9.44
CA ARG A 141 -12.13 -3.94 -10.76
C ARG A 141 -11.32 -5.18 -11.16
N GLN A 142 -10.99 -6.02 -10.19
CA GLN A 142 -10.26 -7.27 -10.40
C GLN A 142 -11.01 -8.42 -9.73
N GLY A 143 -10.99 -9.59 -10.37
CA GLY A 143 -11.66 -10.77 -9.83
C GLY A 143 -10.79 -11.61 -8.89
N SER A 144 -9.48 -11.39 -8.87
CA SER A 144 -8.53 -12.13 -8.03
C SER A 144 -7.17 -11.42 -7.99
N PHE A 145 -6.37 -11.74 -6.98
CA PHE A 145 -4.95 -11.35 -6.91
C PHE A 145 -4.14 -12.36 -6.09
N THR A 146 -2.83 -12.25 -6.11
CA THR A 146 -1.95 -12.95 -5.18
C THR A 146 -1.56 -11.99 -4.06
N ASN A 147 -1.90 -12.34 -2.82
CA ASN A 147 -1.62 -11.49 -1.68
C ASN A 147 -0.11 -11.42 -1.36
N ILE A 148 0.24 -10.62 -0.37
CA ILE A 148 1.64 -10.37 0.02
C ILE A 148 2.36 -11.61 0.54
N THR A 149 1.64 -12.62 1.02
CA THR A 149 2.19 -13.90 1.45
C THR A 149 2.26 -14.94 0.34
N GLY A 150 1.91 -14.57 -0.92
CA GLY A 150 1.88 -15.49 -2.05
C GLY A 150 0.58 -16.30 -2.19
N LEU A 151 -0.36 -16.17 -1.27
CA LEU A 151 -1.64 -16.89 -1.35
C LEU A 151 -2.59 -16.24 -2.36
N PRO A 152 -3.30 -17.04 -3.18
CA PRO A 152 -4.33 -16.51 -4.06
C PRO A 152 -5.57 -16.09 -3.27
N VAL A 153 -6.16 -14.96 -3.64
CA VAL A 153 -7.42 -14.44 -3.11
C VAL A 153 -8.39 -14.24 -4.28
N GLY A 154 -9.60 -14.76 -4.13
CA GLY A 154 -10.64 -14.74 -5.16
C GLY A 154 -11.18 -16.14 -5.47
N PRO A 155 -12.15 -16.27 -6.39
CA PRO A 155 -12.73 -15.22 -7.22
C PRO A 155 -13.64 -14.28 -6.41
N VAL A 156 -13.67 -13.01 -6.81
CA VAL A 156 -14.57 -11.99 -6.25
C VAL A 156 -15.28 -11.24 -7.37
N ASP A 157 -16.39 -10.56 -7.04
CA ASP A 157 -17.12 -9.76 -8.02
C ASP A 157 -16.29 -8.57 -8.52
N HIS A 158 -16.45 -8.23 -9.79
CA HIS A 158 -15.88 -7.01 -10.37
C HIS A 158 -16.60 -5.78 -9.79
N PHE A 159 -15.89 -5.03 -8.97
CA PHE A 159 -16.44 -3.90 -8.21
C PHE A 159 -15.36 -2.83 -7.96
N GLY A 160 -15.77 -1.62 -7.60
CA GLY A 160 -14.88 -0.53 -7.21
C GLY A 160 -14.32 -0.69 -5.80
N GLY A 161 -13.67 -1.82 -5.51
CA GLY A 161 -13.02 -2.07 -4.24
C GLY A 161 -11.82 -1.16 -3.99
N VAL A 162 -11.15 -1.33 -2.86
CA VAL A 162 -10.16 -0.34 -2.39
C VAL A 162 -8.73 -0.59 -2.83
N LEU A 163 -8.36 -1.83 -3.19
CA LEU A 163 -7.00 -2.21 -3.55
C LEU A 163 -6.89 -2.49 -5.05
N ASP A 164 -6.09 -1.71 -5.75
CA ASP A 164 -5.67 -1.94 -7.12
C ASP A 164 -4.30 -2.64 -7.13
N THR A 165 -4.20 -3.78 -7.82
CA THR A 165 -2.98 -4.59 -7.92
C THR A 165 -2.53 -4.65 -9.39
N THR A 166 -2.02 -3.54 -9.91
CA THR A 166 -1.49 -3.49 -11.28
C THR A 166 -0.32 -4.45 -11.44
N ARG A 167 -0.43 -5.39 -12.38
CA ARG A 167 0.63 -6.36 -12.67
C ARG A 167 1.40 -5.94 -13.93
N PHE A 168 2.70 -5.75 -13.78
CA PHE A 168 3.69 -5.72 -14.85
C PHE A 168 4.34 -7.09 -15.01
N GLU A 169 5.19 -7.26 -16.03
CA GLU A 169 5.77 -8.57 -16.38
C GLU A 169 6.44 -9.29 -15.19
N ASN A 170 7.27 -8.57 -14.41
CA ASN A 170 8.05 -9.14 -13.31
C ASN A 170 7.76 -8.49 -11.95
N LEU A 171 6.70 -7.69 -11.83
CA LEU A 171 6.38 -6.94 -10.62
C LEU A 171 4.88 -6.70 -10.46
N SER A 172 4.35 -6.98 -9.28
CA SER A 172 3.01 -6.55 -8.88
C SER A 172 3.09 -5.25 -8.08
N VAL A 173 2.31 -4.23 -8.47
CA VAL A 173 2.28 -2.93 -7.79
C VAL A 173 0.93 -2.74 -7.13
N TRP A 174 0.94 -2.53 -5.81
CA TRP A 174 -0.26 -2.33 -5.01
C TRP A 174 -0.48 -0.86 -4.70
N ARG A 175 -1.71 -0.39 -4.86
CA ARG A 175 -2.09 1.01 -4.62
C ARG A 175 -3.54 1.14 -4.17
N GLY A 176 -3.85 2.19 -3.42
CA GLY A 176 -5.22 2.49 -3.02
C GLY A 176 -6.03 3.08 -4.16
N ALA A 177 -7.31 2.69 -4.25
CA ALA A 177 -8.29 3.21 -5.19
C ALA A 177 -9.60 3.58 -4.46
N ALA A 178 -9.50 4.57 -3.60
CA ALA A 178 -10.60 5.10 -2.79
C ALA A 178 -10.32 6.55 -2.42
N VAL A 179 -11.31 7.30 -1.99
CA VAL A 179 -11.08 8.59 -1.32
C VAL A 179 -10.16 8.38 -0.13
N GLY A 180 -8.98 9.04 -0.13
CA GLY A 180 -7.89 8.79 0.81
C GLY A 180 -6.72 7.99 0.23
N GLY A 181 -6.88 7.44 -0.98
CA GLY A 181 -5.81 6.73 -1.69
C GLY A 181 -5.17 5.62 -0.87
N GLY A 182 -3.83 5.55 -0.86
CA GLY A 182 -3.06 4.55 -0.14
C GLY A 182 -3.30 4.50 1.37
N SER A 183 -3.80 5.59 1.99
CA SER A 183 -4.09 5.61 3.43
C SER A 183 -5.23 4.66 3.84
N ILE A 184 -6.06 4.25 2.89
CA ILE A 184 -7.12 3.26 3.13
C ILE A 184 -6.55 1.85 3.28
N VAL A 185 -5.53 1.50 2.49
CA VAL A 185 -5.02 0.12 2.35
C VAL A 185 -3.68 -0.15 3.03
N TYR A 186 -2.95 0.88 3.50
CA TYR A 186 -1.64 0.72 4.13
C TYR A 186 -1.72 0.20 5.58
N THR A 187 -0.59 -0.19 6.15
CA THR A 187 -0.50 -0.73 7.51
C THR A 187 -0.53 0.33 8.62
N GLY A 188 -0.52 1.61 8.25
CA GLY A 188 -0.53 2.72 9.20
C GLY A 188 0.85 3.22 9.61
N VAL A 189 1.94 2.53 9.26
CA VAL A 189 3.29 2.98 9.63
C VAL A 189 3.60 4.34 9.02
N THR A 190 4.04 5.28 9.87
CA THR A 190 4.20 6.69 9.52
C THR A 190 5.49 7.23 10.16
N ILE A 191 6.62 6.85 9.58
CA ILE A 191 7.97 7.15 10.08
C ILE A 191 8.76 8.00 9.09
N ALA A 192 9.68 8.82 9.61
CA ALA A 192 10.72 9.44 8.80
C ALA A 192 11.88 8.46 8.59
N PRO A 193 12.57 8.51 7.44
CA PRO A 193 13.81 7.76 7.25
C PRO A 193 14.93 8.30 8.13
N ASP A 194 15.92 7.47 8.43
CA ASP A 194 17.16 7.92 9.01
C ASP A 194 17.91 8.86 8.05
N LYS A 195 18.53 9.94 8.60
CA LYS A 195 19.18 10.96 7.76
C LYS A 195 20.13 10.38 6.73
N ARG A 196 20.98 9.43 7.13
CA ARG A 196 21.96 8.79 6.25
C ARG A 196 21.28 8.07 5.08
N PHE A 197 20.20 7.34 5.35
CA PHE A 197 19.45 6.61 4.33
C PHE A 197 18.67 7.55 3.39
N PHE A 198 18.14 8.63 3.96
CA PHE A 198 17.54 9.70 3.16
C PHE A 198 18.54 10.32 2.19
N ASP A 199 19.72 10.72 2.70
CA ASP A 199 20.76 11.36 1.90
C ASP A 199 21.25 10.41 0.77
N MET A 200 21.36 9.11 1.02
CA MET A 200 21.69 8.10 0.00
C MET A 200 20.60 8.02 -1.09
N SER A 201 19.33 8.09 -0.71
CA SER A 201 18.20 7.95 -1.63
C SER A 201 17.94 9.20 -2.47
N PHE A 202 18.00 10.38 -1.85
CA PHE A 202 17.70 11.65 -2.53
C PHE A 202 18.91 12.26 -3.25
N GLY A 203 20.14 11.86 -2.92
CA GLY A 203 21.34 12.29 -3.62
C GLY A 203 21.51 13.82 -3.69
N GLY A 204 21.13 14.54 -2.65
CA GLY A 204 21.22 16.01 -2.58
C GLY A 204 20.07 16.77 -3.27
N ARG A 205 19.10 16.11 -3.88
CA ARG A 205 17.92 16.75 -4.48
C ARG A 205 17.01 17.43 -3.45
N LEU A 206 17.07 16.99 -2.20
CA LEU A 206 16.26 17.46 -1.08
C LEU A 206 17.09 17.46 0.19
N SER A 207 16.95 18.49 1.02
CA SER A 207 17.65 18.61 2.29
C SER A 207 16.91 17.86 3.39
N TYR A 208 17.55 16.88 4.03
CA TYR A 208 16.99 16.21 5.20
C TYR A 208 16.75 17.20 6.36
N ASP A 209 17.70 18.12 6.59
CA ASP A 209 17.61 19.06 7.71
C ASP A 209 16.42 20.01 7.54
N GLU A 210 16.11 20.46 6.31
CA GLU A 210 14.89 21.21 6.00
C GLU A 210 13.63 20.38 6.29
N MET A 211 13.62 19.12 5.84
CA MET A 211 12.49 18.21 6.06
C MET A 211 12.27 17.93 7.54
N ALA A 212 13.33 17.64 8.28
CA ALA A 212 13.28 17.33 9.71
C ALA A 212 12.88 18.53 10.58
N ALA A 213 13.37 19.73 10.24
CA ALA A 213 13.07 20.92 11.02
C ALA A 213 11.64 21.45 10.82
N THR A 214 11.06 21.26 9.62
CA THR A 214 9.80 21.95 9.25
C THR A 214 8.72 20.98 8.75
N TRP A 215 9.02 20.19 7.75
CA TRP A 215 7.99 19.52 6.97
C TRP A 215 7.52 18.19 7.55
N TYR A 216 8.42 17.39 8.12
CA TYR A 216 8.02 16.18 8.88
C TYR A 216 7.19 16.56 10.12
N PRO A 217 7.56 17.52 10.97
CA PRO A 217 6.70 17.96 12.07
C PRO A 217 5.32 18.43 11.61
N LYS A 218 5.25 19.17 10.50
CA LYS A 218 3.98 19.67 9.95
C LYS A 218 3.08 18.52 9.46
N ALA A 219 3.63 17.55 8.73
CA ALA A 219 2.89 16.38 8.29
C ALA A 219 2.45 15.51 9.49
N ARG A 220 3.33 15.30 10.48
CA ARG A 220 3.01 14.55 11.70
C ARG A 220 1.86 15.16 12.50
N SER A 221 1.79 16.49 12.59
CA SER A 221 0.71 17.20 13.30
C SER A 221 -0.67 16.95 12.69
N MET A 222 -0.72 16.58 11.42
CA MET A 222 -1.96 16.24 10.70
C MET A 222 -2.26 14.74 10.72
N LEU A 223 -1.24 13.91 10.53
CA LEU A 223 -1.39 12.46 10.47
C LEU A 223 -1.49 11.82 11.87
N LEU A 224 -1.03 12.50 12.92
CA LEU A 224 -1.07 12.08 14.31
C LEU A 224 -0.45 10.69 14.59
N PRO A 225 0.72 10.37 14.04
CA PRO A 225 1.35 9.08 14.30
C PRO A 225 1.86 9.01 15.75
N SER A 226 1.73 7.83 16.34
CA SER A 226 2.28 7.53 17.66
C SER A 226 2.58 6.04 17.81
N THR A 227 3.45 5.70 18.73
CA THR A 227 3.79 4.32 19.06
C THR A 227 2.63 3.60 19.74
N ILE A 228 2.59 2.26 19.59
CA ILE A 228 1.59 1.42 20.24
C ILE A 228 1.69 1.53 21.77
N PRO A 229 0.59 1.84 22.48
CA PRO A 229 0.58 1.88 23.93
C PRO A 229 0.83 0.50 24.56
N ALA A 230 1.47 0.49 25.74
CA ALA A 230 1.86 -0.75 26.41
C ALA A 230 0.67 -1.66 26.76
N ASP A 231 -0.49 -1.11 27.11
CA ASP A 231 -1.70 -1.88 27.41
C ASP A 231 -2.21 -2.64 26.18
N ILE A 232 -2.12 -2.04 24.99
CA ILE A 232 -2.49 -2.68 23.72
C ILE A 232 -1.41 -3.68 23.29
N TYR A 233 -0.14 -3.27 23.30
CA TYR A 233 0.99 -4.14 22.93
C TYR A 233 1.04 -5.42 23.77
N ASN A 234 0.73 -5.32 25.07
CA ASN A 234 0.72 -6.46 25.99
C ASN A 234 -0.56 -7.31 25.94
N SER A 235 -1.55 -6.92 25.14
CA SER A 235 -2.78 -7.70 24.96
C SER A 235 -2.53 -8.99 24.17
N PRO A 236 -3.44 -9.97 24.25
CA PRO A 236 -3.35 -11.21 23.48
C PRO A 236 -3.26 -10.98 21.97
N ASN A 237 -3.91 -9.94 21.43
CA ASN A 237 -3.94 -9.61 20.00
C ASN A 237 -2.57 -9.29 19.40
N PHE A 238 -1.58 -8.96 20.24
CA PHE A 238 -0.22 -8.61 19.81
C PHE A 238 0.84 -9.60 20.29
N ALA A 239 0.47 -10.82 20.64
CA ALA A 239 1.40 -11.87 21.02
C ALA A 239 2.44 -12.17 19.93
N HIS A 240 2.02 -12.15 18.65
CA HIS A 240 2.91 -12.32 17.51
C HIS A 240 3.98 -11.23 17.45
N SER A 241 3.64 -9.96 17.69
CA SER A 241 4.61 -8.85 17.71
C SER A 241 5.64 -9.00 18.83
N ARG A 242 5.20 -9.36 20.05
CA ARG A 242 6.11 -9.61 21.18
C ARG A 242 7.06 -10.78 20.93
N THR A 243 6.56 -11.85 20.31
CA THR A 243 7.38 -13.01 19.93
C THR A 243 8.40 -12.63 18.86
N TRP A 244 7.99 -11.85 17.87
CA TRP A 244 8.90 -11.35 16.84
C TRP A 244 10.03 -10.51 17.46
N ASP A 245 9.70 -9.60 18.37
CA ASP A 245 10.66 -8.75 19.09
C ASP A 245 11.63 -9.57 19.96
N ASP A 246 11.14 -10.62 20.63
CA ASP A 246 11.97 -11.51 21.41
C ASP A 246 12.99 -12.27 20.52
N HIS A 247 12.53 -12.79 19.37
CA HIS A 247 13.41 -13.44 18.41
C HIS A 247 14.45 -12.46 17.83
N ALA A 248 14.07 -11.22 17.57
CA ALA A 248 14.99 -10.19 17.11
C ALA A 248 16.08 -9.90 18.14
N ARG A 249 15.71 -9.74 19.43
CA ARG A 249 16.68 -9.53 20.51
C ARG A 249 17.63 -10.71 20.69
N ARG A 250 17.10 -11.94 20.65
CA ARG A 250 17.94 -13.15 20.71
C ARG A 250 18.89 -13.27 19.53
N ALA A 251 18.51 -12.78 18.36
CA ALA A 251 19.33 -12.72 17.15
C ALA A 251 20.38 -11.59 17.19
N GLY A 252 20.42 -10.79 18.28
CA GLY A 252 21.35 -9.69 18.48
C GLY A 252 20.91 -8.36 17.84
N PHE A 253 19.64 -8.24 17.45
CA PHE A 253 19.06 -6.96 16.99
C PHE A 253 18.43 -6.19 18.15
N SER A 254 18.24 -4.87 17.95
CA SER A 254 17.57 -3.98 18.90
C SER A 254 16.23 -3.52 18.29
N PRO A 255 15.11 -4.16 18.62
CA PRO A 255 13.81 -3.70 18.15
C PRO A 255 13.47 -2.31 18.70
N GLU A 256 13.07 -1.42 17.82
CA GLU A 256 12.61 -0.07 18.13
C GLU A 256 11.11 0.04 17.84
N ALA A 257 10.35 0.71 18.71
CA ALA A 257 8.94 0.97 18.46
C ALA A 257 8.77 1.89 17.25
N VAL A 258 7.80 1.60 16.39
CA VAL A 258 7.46 2.44 15.24
C VAL A 258 6.19 3.25 15.48
N ASP A 259 6.16 4.45 14.91
CA ASP A 259 4.96 5.29 14.90
C ASP A 259 3.99 4.82 13.81
N GLY A 260 2.75 4.62 14.21
CA GLY A 260 1.63 4.36 13.31
C GLY A 260 0.50 5.34 13.52
N ASN A 261 -0.25 5.66 12.48
CA ASN A 261 -1.40 6.55 12.61
C ASN A 261 -2.68 5.77 12.96
N TRP A 262 -2.64 5.14 14.12
CA TRP A 262 -3.75 4.40 14.68
C TRP A 262 -4.43 5.18 15.82
N ASN A 263 -5.76 5.15 15.84
CA ASN A 263 -6.55 5.66 16.96
C ASN A 263 -6.62 4.60 18.06
N TRP A 264 -5.70 4.66 19.00
CA TRP A 264 -5.59 3.68 20.09
C TRP A 264 -6.83 3.59 20.97
N ASN A 265 -7.65 4.63 21.03
CA ASN A 265 -8.91 4.59 21.78
C ASN A 265 -9.94 3.71 21.07
N VAL A 266 -9.99 3.75 19.73
CA VAL A 266 -10.85 2.85 18.96
C VAL A 266 -10.39 1.39 19.11
N LEU A 267 -9.06 1.12 19.16
CA LEU A 267 -8.57 -0.22 19.44
C LEU A 267 -9.00 -0.70 20.85
N ARG A 268 -8.98 0.19 21.87
CA ARG A 268 -9.51 -0.14 23.21
C ARG A 268 -11.00 -0.38 23.19
N ASP A 269 -11.75 0.33 22.35
CA ASP A 269 -13.18 0.09 22.16
C ASP A 269 -13.43 -1.29 21.53
N GLU A 270 -12.65 -1.70 20.55
CA GLU A 270 -12.68 -3.06 20.00
C GLU A 270 -12.40 -4.11 21.08
N MET A 271 -11.32 -3.93 21.86
CA MET A 271 -10.92 -4.86 22.93
C MET A 271 -11.96 -4.99 24.04
N SER A 272 -12.73 -3.95 24.30
CA SER A 272 -13.78 -3.90 25.34
C SER A 272 -15.18 -4.20 24.83
N GLY A 273 -15.35 -4.47 23.54
CA GLY A 273 -16.65 -4.76 22.92
C GLY A 273 -17.54 -3.53 22.72
N ARG A 274 -17.00 -2.31 22.80
CA ARG A 274 -17.70 -1.06 22.45
C ARG A 274 -17.68 -0.73 20.97
N SER A 275 -16.90 -1.48 20.19
CA SER A 275 -16.86 -1.45 18.73
C SER A 275 -16.67 -2.87 18.21
N ARG A 276 -17.11 -3.14 16.99
CA ARG A 276 -16.80 -4.39 16.30
C ARG A 276 -15.29 -4.50 16.11
N PRO A 277 -14.68 -5.69 16.33
CA PRO A 277 -13.28 -5.91 16.00
C PRO A 277 -12.96 -5.62 14.51
N SER A 278 -11.91 -4.88 14.28
CA SER A 278 -11.38 -4.54 12.95
C SER A 278 -9.85 -4.56 12.99
N ALA A 279 -9.19 -3.59 13.61
CA ALA A 279 -7.74 -3.58 13.74
C ALA A 279 -7.22 -4.71 14.62
N THR A 280 -7.93 -5.09 15.67
CA THR A 280 -7.56 -6.19 16.59
C THR A 280 -7.67 -7.59 15.97
N VAL A 281 -8.27 -7.70 14.79
CA VAL A 281 -8.38 -8.94 14.00
C VAL A 281 -7.69 -8.82 12.63
N GLY A 282 -6.75 -7.89 12.48
CA GLY A 282 -5.90 -7.77 11.31
C GLY A 282 -6.51 -7.07 10.09
N ALA A 283 -7.66 -6.40 10.21
CA ALA A 283 -8.25 -5.69 9.08
C ALA A 283 -7.47 -4.41 8.75
N SER A 284 -6.71 -4.43 7.67
CA SER A 284 -5.90 -3.30 7.20
C SER A 284 -5.76 -3.22 5.68
N THR A 285 -5.39 -4.31 5.01
CA THR A 285 -5.07 -4.35 3.57
C THR A 285 -6.25 -3.93 2.70
N PHE A 286 -7.47 -4.28 3.09
CA PHE A 286 -8.70 -3.87 2.41
C PHE A 286 -9.47 -2.76 3.13
N GLY A 287 -8.81 -1.99 4.00
CA GLY A 287 -9.42 -0.92 4.76
C GLY A 287 -9.67 -1.28 6.23
N ASN A 288 -10.19 -0.31 6.98
CA ASN A 288 -10.53 -0.45 8.39
C ASN A 288 -11.89 0.18 8.67
N SER A 289 -12.88 -0.63 9.11
CA SER A 289 -14.30 -0.26 9.09
C SER A 289 -14.69 0.77 10.14
N ASN A 290 -14.04 0.76 11.31
CA ASN A 290 -14.49 1.52 12.49
C ASN A 290 -13.68 2.80 12.76
N GLY A 291 -12.70 3.12 11.89
CA GLY A 291 -11.86 4.31 12.04
C GLY A 291 -10.69 4.15 13.00
N ALA A 292 -10.34 2.92 13.40
CA ALA A 292 -9.13 2.66 14.17
C ALA A 292 -7.87 3.08 13.39
N LYS A 293 -7.82 2.84 12.08
CA LYS A 293 -6.79 3.43 11.21
C LYS A 293 -7.19 4.87 10.89
N HIS A 294 -6.36 5.84 11.33
CA HIS A 294 -6.61 7.27 11.17
C HIS A 294 -6.18 7.75 9.77
N ASP A 295 -6.88 7.27 8.74
CA ASP A 295 -6.61 7.59 7.34
C ASP A 295 -7.00 9.05 6.96
N LEU A 296 -6.66 9.46 5.73
CA LEU A 296 -6.81 10.84 5.26
C LEU A 296 -8.26 11.35 5.23
N THR A 297 -9.25 10.46 5.25
CA THR A 297 -10.66 10.85 5.32
C THR A 297 -11.09 11.25 6.74
N GLN A 298 -10.17 11.18 7.72
CA GLN A 298 -10.38 11.65 9.10
C GLN A 298 -9.57 12.90 9.44
N ASN A 299 -8.71 13.37 8.56
CA ASN A 299 -7.84 14.52 8.83
C ASN A 299 -7.80 15.53 7.67
N TYR A 300 -6.95 15.36 6.66
CA TYR A 300 -6.77 16.32 5.57
C TYR A 300 -8.05 16.57 4.75
N ILE A 301 -8.75 15.52 4.35
CA ILE A 301 -9.89 15.62 3.45
C ILE A 301 -11.07 16.40 4.06
N PRO A 302 -11.58 16.03 5.26
CA PRO A 302 -12.68 16.77 5.86
C PRO A 302 -12.31 18.21 6.23
N GLN A 303 -11.04 18.49 6.56
CA GLN A 303 -10.58 19.86 6.78
C GLN A 303 -10.56 20.67 5.47
N ALA A 304 -10.15 20.06 4.35
CA ALA A 304 -10.20 20.71 3.04
C ALA A 304 -11.65 21.07 2.65
N GLU A 305 -12.56 20.10 2.74
CA GLU A 305 -13.99 20.31 2.47
C GLU A 305 -14.61 21.34 3.43
N GLY A 306 -14.22 21.29 4.71
CA GLY A 306 -14.67 22.23 5.76
C GLY A 306 -14.28 23.70 5.51
N THR A 307 -13.31 24.00 4.63
CA THR A 307 -13.01 25.38 4.22
C THR A 307 -14.09 26.00 3.34
N GLY A 308 -14.96 25.19 2.73
CA GLY A 308 -15.91 25.62 1.70
C GLY A 308 -15.27 25.89 0.32
N ASN A 309 -13.94 25.75 0.19
CA ASN A 309 -13.19 26.00 -1.04
C ASN A 309 -12.74 24.71 -1.74
N ALA A 310 -12.96 23.53 -1.17
CA ALA A 310 -12.60 22.25 -1.77
C ALA A 310 -13.82 21.36 -2.00
N LEU A 311 -13.92 20.78 -3.19
CA LEU A 311 -14.88 19.73 -3.56
C LEU A 311 -14.13 18.45 -3.86
N VAL A 312 -14.47 17.34 -3.19
CA VAL A 312 -13.94 16.01 -3.52
C VAL A 312 -14.96 15.24 -4.35
N ALA A 313 -14.75 15.21 -5.66
CA ALA A 313 -15.55 14.46 -6.62
C ALA A 313 -14.95 13.04 -6.77
N HIS A 314 -15.50 12.09 -5.99
CA HIS A 314 -15.15 10.67 -6.10
C HIS A 314 -15.82 10.02 -7.31
N SER A 315 -15.41 8.81 -7.68
CA SER A 315 -15.90 8.10 -8.86
C SER A 315 -15.65 8.84 -10.18
N HIS A 316 -14.62 9.71 -10.19
CA HIS A 316 -14.21 10.48 -11.36
C HIS A 316 -12.76 10.14 -11.74
N GLU A 317 -12.62 9.30 -12.76
CA GLU A 317 -11.33 8.85 -13.28
C GLU A 317 -10.81 9.85 -14.32
N VAL A 318 -9.63 10.41 -14.09
CA VAL A 318 -8.94 11.24 -15.09
C VAL A 318 -8.34 10.35 -16.15
N ALA A 319 -8.82 10.46 -17.37
CA ALA A 319 -8.40 9.63 -18.51
C ALA A 319 -7.26 10.30 -19.31
N ALA A 320 -7.28 11.62 -19.45
CA ALA A 320 -6.26 12.36 -20.18
C ALA A 320 -6.12 13.79 -19.64
N ILE A 321 -4.92 14.35 -19.84
CA ILE A 321 -4.61 15.75 -19.52
C ILE A 321 -3.99 16.44 -20.73
N GLY A 322 -4.14 17.74 -20.82
CA GLY A 322 -3.57 18.54 -21.91
C GLY A 322 -3.63 20.03 -21.62
N THR A 323 -3.20 20.84 -22.57
CA THR A 323 -3.31 22.30 -22.52
C THR A 323 -4.39 22.80 -23.48
N GLU A 324 -4.96 23.96 -23.16
CA GLU A 324 -5.83 24.74 -24.04
C GLU A 324 -5.17 26.07 -24.44
N SER A 325 -5.78 26.73 -25.40
CA SER A 325 -5.42 28.11 -25.76
C SER A 325 -5.53 29.03 -24.53
N GLY A 326 -4.53 29.88 -24.31
CA GLY A 326 -4.49 30.76 -23.15
C GLY A 326 -3.80 30.22 -21.92
N GLY A 327 -3.13 29.03 -22.00
CA GLY A 327 -2.30 28.48 -20.92
C GLY A 327 -3.05 27.72 -19.82
N ARG A 328 -4.37 27.47 -20.00
CA ARG A 328 -5.16 26.61 -19.13
C ARG A 328 -4.87 25.14 -19.38
N TYR A 329 -5.19 24.33 -18.39
CA TYR A 329 -5.16 22.86 -18.50
C TYR A 329 -6.56 22.33 -18.75
N ARG A 330 -6.66 21.32 -19.60
CA ARG A 330 -7.86 20.51 -19.81
C ARG A 330 -7.66 19.13 -19.22
N VAL A 331 -8.72 18.58 -18.64
CA VAL A 331 -8.75 17.28 -18.00
C VAL A 331 -9.94 16.51 -18.52
N GLU A 332 -9.70 15.40 -19.23
CA GLU A 332 -10.76 14.47 -19.60
C GLU A 332 -11.09 13.58 -18.43
N VAL A 333 -12.37 13.54 -18.05
CA VAL A 333 -12.85 12.86 -16.85
C VAL A 333 -13.96 11.90 -17.21
N ARG A 334 -13.86 10.66 -16.74
CA ARG A 334 -14.90 9.62 -16.84
C ARG A 334 -15.54 9.44 -15.46
N ARG A 335 -16.83 9.75 -15.34
CA ARG A 335 -17.60 9.34 -14.17
C ARG A 335 -17.92 7.85 -14.32
N VAL A 336 -17.64 7.08 -13.28
CA VAL A 336 -17.82 5.63 -13.27
C VAL A 336 -18.79 5.23 -12.15
N ASP A 337 -19.61 4.20 -12.41
CA ASP A 337 -20.42 3.60 -11.36
C ASP A 337 -19.59 2.62 -10.49
N PRO A 338 -20.12 2.12 -9.37
CA PRO A 338 -19.41 1.20 -8.51
C PRO A 338 -19.01 -0.12 -9.20
N GLU A 339 -19.72 -0.53 -10.24
CA GLU A 339 -19.42 -1.71 -11.06
C GLU A 339 -18.33 -1.43 -12.13
N GLY A 340 -17.92 -0.16 -12.29
CA GLY A 340 -16.85 0.25 -13.19
C GLY A 340 -17.30 0.67 -14.58
N ASN A 341 -18.61 0.79 -14.83
CA ASN A 341 -19.11 1.28 -16.11
C ASN A 341 -18.92 2.79 -16.22
N VAL A 342 -18.48 3.27 -17.38
CA VAL A 342 -18.43 4.69 -17.67
C VAL A 342 -19.84 5.20 -17.93
N VAL A 343 -20.35 6.08 -17.07
CA VAL A 343 -21.71 6.65 -17.18
C VAL A 343 -21.72 8.06 -17.76
N GLU A 344 -20.60 8.78 -17.71
CA GLU A 344 -20.44 10.11 -18.31
C GLU A 344 -18.97 10.36 -18.63
N THR A 345 -18.70 11.05 -19.74
CA THR A 345 -17.37 11.60 -20.05
C THR A 345 -17.51 13.12 -20.23
N ARG A 346 -16.61 13.86 -19.58
CA ARG A 346 -16.58 15.34 -19.64
C ARG A 346 -15.15 15.82 -19.80
N THR A 347 -15.03 17.01 -20.36
CA THR A 347 -13.79 17.80 -20.31
C THR A 347 -13.96 18.93 -19.30
N LEU A 348 -13.10 18.96 -18.29
CA LEU A 348 -12.99 20.03 -17.32
C LEU A 348 -11.77 20.88 -17.63
N THR A 349 -11.78 22.13 -17.13
CA THR A 349 -10.63 23.04 -17.29
C THR A 349 -10.17 23.59 -15.94
N CYS A 350 -8.88 23.95 -15.86
CA CYS A 350 -8.34 24.62 -14.68
C CYS A 350 -7.18 25.55 -15.04
N ASP A 351 -6.92 26.53 -14.16
CA ASP A 351 -5.74 27.40 -14.30
C ASP A 351 -4.47 26.70 -13.83
N LYS A 352 -4.60 25.82 -12.81
CA LYS A 352 -3.53 25.00 -12.25
C LYS A 352 -3.95 23.54 -12.17
N LEU A 353 -3.05 22.65 -12.56
CA LEU A 353 -3.26 21.19 -12.48
C LEU A 353 -2.22 20.56 -11.56
N VAL A 354 -2.68 19.87 -10.51
CA VAL A 354 -1.84 19.21 -9.52
C VAL A 354 -2.04 17.70 -9.63
N LEU A 355 -0.98 16.98 -9.99
CA LEU A 355 -0.99 15.53 -10.15
C LEU A 355 -0.61 14.86 -8.83
N GLY A 356 -1.51 14.07 -8.30
CA GLY A 356 -1.39 13.30 -7.07
C GLY A 356 -2.01 11.90 -7.20
N ALA A 357 -2.00 11.34 -8.43
CA ALA A 357 -2.57 10.03 -8.76
C ALA A 357 -1.66 8.84 -8.37
N GLY A 358 -0.59 9.10 -7.61
CA GLY A 358 0.45 8.14 -7.24
C GLY A 358 1.45 7.91 -8.37
N SER A 359 2.57 7.24 -8.05
CA SER A 359 3.68 7.02 -9.01
C SER A 359 3.18 6.49 -10.36
N ILE A 360 2.34 5.46 -10.36
CA ILE A 360 1.81 4.86 -11.59
C ILE A 360 0.88 5.82 -12.34
N GLY A 361 -0.17 6.32 -11.67
CA GLY A 361 -1.20 7.13 -12.35
C GLY A 361 -0.67 8.48 -12.83
N THR A 362 0.14 9.16 -12.04
CA THR A 362 0.78 10.43 -12.44
C THR A 362 1.71 10.23 -13.64
N THR A 363 2.54 9.17 -13.61
CA THR A 363 3.44 8.87 -14.71
C THR A 363 2.70 8.50 -15.99
N GLU A 364 1.63 7.70 -15.88
CA GLU A 364 0.81 7.32 -17.02
C GLU A 364 0.16 8.53 -17.69
N LEU A 365 -0.42 9.45 -16.91
CA LEU A 365 -1.00 10.68 -17.44
C LEU A 365 0.03 11.54 -18.18
N LEU A 366 1.23 11.69 -17.62
CA LEU A 366 2.31 12.46 -18.26
C LEU A 366 2.81 11.78 -19.54
N LEU A 367 3.07 10.47 -19.52
CA LEU A 367 3.54 9.72 -20.69
C LEU A 367 2.49 9.69 -21.81
N ARG A 368 1.20 9.51 -21.46
CA ARG A 368 0.11 9.58 -22.42
C ARG A 368 0.01 10.97 -23.06
N ALA A 369 0.10 12.01 -22.26
CA ALA A 369 0.07 13.40 -22.76
C ALA A 369 1.28 13.73 -23.63
N GLN A 370 2.46 13.19 -23.32
CA GLN A 370 3.66 13.31 -24.15
C GLN A 370 3.49 12.58 -25.49
N ALA A 371 3.04 11.34 -25.46
CA ALA A 371 2.90 10.50 -26.66
C ALA A 371 1.82 11.01 -27.63
N THR A 372 0.77 11.65 -27.10
CA THR A 372 -0.32 12.24 -27.89
C THR A 372 -0.06 13.70 -28.28
N GLY A 373 1.01 14.32 -27.80
CA GLY A 373 1.27 15.75 -27.99
C GLY A 373 0.31 16.69 -27.25
N ALA A 374 -0.51 16.18 -26.33
CA ALA A 374 -1.48 16.94 -25.56
C ALA A 374 -0.82 17.91 -24.56
N LEU A 375 0.37 17.57 -24.07
CA LEU A 375 1.31 18.44 -23.35
C LEU A 375 2.62 18.51 -24.15
N GLY A 376 2.88 19.63 -24.77
CA GLY A 376 4.17 19.90 -25.41
C GLY A 376 5.28 20.08 -24.36
N ASN A 377 6.55 20.01 -24.79
CA ASN A 377 7.72 20.36 -23.97
C ASN A 377 7.93 19.51 -22.70
N LEU A 378 7.30 18.35 -22.55
CA LEU A 378 7.68 17.39 -21.54
C LEU A 378 9.06 16.82 -21.87
N ASN A 379 9.96 16.79 -20.89
CA ASN A 379 11.32 16.31 -21.10
C ASN A 379 11.41 14.77 -21.15
N GLU A 380 12.57 14.27 -21.58
CA GLU A 380 12.85 12.84 -21.74
C GLU A 380 12.95 12.03 -20.43
N PHE A 381 12.92 12.70 -19.28
CA PHE A 381 13.01 12.04 -17.96
C PHE A 381 11.66 11.56 -17.46
N VAL A 382 10.54 11.95 -18.08
CA VAL A 382 9.20 11.42 -17.76
C VAL A 382 9.21 9.90 -17.91
N GLY A 383 8.73 9.20 -16.90
CA GLY A 383 8.71 7.74 -16.83
C GLY A 383 9.96 7.11 -16.23
N ARG A 384 11.05 7.86 -15.99
CA ARG A 384 12.31 7.32 -15.48
C ARG A 384 12.36 7.30 -13.95
N GLY A 385 13.25 6.45 -13.42
CA GLY A 385 13.60 6.45 -11.99
C GLY A 385 12.61 5.75 -11.08
N PHE A 386 11.79 4.84 -11.61
CA PHE A 386 10.92 4.00 -10.80
C PHE A 386 11.72 3.07 -9.90
N GLY A 387 11.27 2.91 -8.66
CA GLY A 387 11.77 1.93 -7.72
C GLY A 387 10.69 1.45 -6.77
N THR A 388 10.94 0.32 -6.12
CA THR A 388 10.02 -0.40 -5.24
C THR A 388 10.16 -0.02 -3.77
N ASN A 389 10.96 1.01 -3.45
CA ASN A 389 11.39 1.29 -2.08
C ASN A 389 12.17 0.13 -1.43
N GLY A 390 12.58 -0.86 -2.25
CA GLY A 390 13.24 -2.07 -1.77
C GLY A 390 12.31 -2.98 -0.97
N ASP A 391 11.04 -3.10 -1.36
CA ASP A 391 10.06 -3.92 -0.66
C ASP A 391 10.34 -5.42 -0.82
N ALA A 392 10.30 -6.14 0.30
CA ALA A 392 10.23 -7.59 0.35
C ALA A 392 9.42 -8.05 1.56
N SER A 393 8.75 -9.19 1.48
CA SER A 393 8.03 -9.78 2.61
C SER A 393 8.43 -11.22 2.83
N MET A 394 8.53 -11.62 4.11
CA MET A 394 8.77 -13.00 4.50
C MET A 394 7.97 -13.37 5.73
N THR A 395 7.66 -14.64 5.85
CA THR A 395 7.09 -15.21 7.07
C THR A 395 8.04 -16.25 7.66
N ARG A 396 8.01 -16.38 8.98
CA ARG A 396 8.58 -17.48 9.72
C ARG A 396 7.46 -18.30 10.35
N SER A 397 7.62 -19.59 10.42
CA SER A 397 6.63 -20.52 10.98
C SER A 397 7.20 -21.30 12.16
N LEU A 398 6.30 -21.98 12.91
CA LEU A 398 6.59 -22.74 14.13
C LEU A 398 7.01 -21.86 15.32
N GLY A 399 6.61 -20.59 15.33
CA GLY A 399 6.63 -19.77 16.54
C GLY A 399 5.53 -20.19 17.53
N PRO A 400 5.50 -19.58 18.72
CA PRO A 400 4.41 -19.80 19.66
C PRO A 400 3.08 -19.42 19.04
N ALA A 401 2.07 -20.28 19.22
CA ALA A 401 0.71 -20.05 18.77
C ALA A 401 -0.22 -19.99 19.98
N ASN A 402 -1.02 -18.92 20.09
CA ASN A 402 -2.00 -18.76 21.17
C ASN A 402 -3.45 -18.95 20.71
N GLY A 403 -3.68 -19.14 19.38
CA GLY A 403 -5.00 -19.28 18.78
C GLY A 403 -5.87 -18.02 18.83
N GLY A 404 -5.34 -16.92 19.36
CA GLY A 404 -6.00 -15.62 19.39
C GLY A 404 -5.88 -14.87 18.06
N PRO A 405 -6.59 -13.75 17.90
CA PRO A 405 -6.46 -12.93 16.69
C PRO A 405 -5.11 -12.23 16.61
N GLN A 406 -4.65 -11.97 15.38
CA GLN A 406 -3.53 -11.09 15.12
C GLN A 406 -4.05 -9.66 14.91
N GLY A 407 -3.52 -8.74 15.71
CA GLY A 407 -3.81 -7.32 15.54
C GLY A 407 -2.86 -6.66 14.55
N VAL A 408 -3.25 -5.50 14.08
CA VAL A 408 -2.41 -4.50 13.42
C VAL A 408 -2.29 -3.32 14.40
N PRO A 409 -1.32 -2.44 14.29
CA PRO A 409 -0.30 -2.20 13.26
C PRO A 409 1.00 -2.99 13.46
N CYS A 410 1.99 -2.68 12.59
CA CYS A 410 3.39 -2.99 12.90
C CYS A 410 3.81 -2.25 14.17
N ALA A 411 4.31 -2.97 15.17
CA ALA A 411 4.61 -2.37 16.48
C ALA A 411 6.07 -1.92 16.59
N SER A 412 6.98 -2.58 15.86
CA SER A 412 8.43 -2.37 15.96
C SER A 412 9.16 -2.62 14.65
N ARG A 413 10.37 -2.10 14.57
CA ARG A 413 11.33 -2.35 13.49
C ARG A 413 12.70 -2.72 14.05
N ILE A 414 13.52 -3.31 13.21
CA ILE A 414 14.98 -3.39 13.36
C ILE A 414 15.65 -2.80 12.13
N VAL A 415 16.87 -2.34 12.28
CA VAL A 415 17.75 -1.88 11.20
C VAL A 415 18.96 -2.79 11.14
N ASP A 416 19.29 -3.30 9.95
CA ASP A 416 20.51 -4.06 9.69
C ASP A 416 21.34 -3.33 8.62
N GLU A 417 22.60 -3.04 8.96
CA GLU A 417 23.56 -2.36 8.09
C GLU A 417 24.76 -3.25 7.76
N SER A 418 24.69 -4.54 8.09
CA SER A 418 25.78 -5.48 7.85
C SER A 418 26.03 -5.78 6.38
N GLY A 419 25.07 -5.44 5.52
CA GLY A 419 25.11 -5.59 4.08
C GLY A 419 24.40 -4.43 3.38
N LEU A 420 23.45 -4.72 2.48
CA LEU A 420 22.56 -3.72 1.93
C LEU A 420 21.71 -3.14 3.07
N PRO A 421 21.72 -1.81 3.28
CA PRO A 421 20.95 -1.21 4.38
C PRO A 421 19.48 -1.61 4.32
N LEU A 422 18.97 -2.16 5.41
CA LEU A 422 17.67 -2.80 5.48
C LEU A 422 16.94 -2.40 6.77
N THR A 423 15.74 -1.90 6.65
CA THR A 423 14.77 -1.83 7.74
C THR A 423 13.83 -3.03 7.65
N VAL A 424 13.61 -3.74 8.75
CA VAL A 424 12.65 -4.83 8.84
C VAL A 424 11.62 -4.52 9.90
N GLU A 425 10.37 -4.48 9.50
CA GLU A 425 9.22 -4.27 10.38
C GLU A 425 8.61 -5.61 10.79
N ASN A 426 8.20 -5.73 12.05
CA ASN A 426 7.32 -6.80 12.42
C ASN A 426 5.95 -6.55 11.77
N TRP A 427 5.31 -7.61 11.34
CA TRP A 427 4.06 -7.49 10.63
C TRP A 427 3.09 -8.60 11.00
N TYR A 428 1.81 -8.28 11.07
CA TYR A 428 0.79 -9.31 11.04
C TYR A 428 0.86 -10.07 9.71
N VAL A 429 0.35 -11.28 9.67
CA VAL A 429 0.30 -12.04 8.42
C VAL A 429 -1.07 -11.84 7.78
N PRO A 430 -1.20 -11.03 6.71
CA PRO A 430 -2.46 -10.79 6.04
C PRO A 430 -3.11 -12.11 5.59
N GLY A 431 -4.40 -12.24 5.82
CA GLY A 431 -5.13 -13.47 5.51
C GLY A 431 -5.01 -14.57 6.57
N VAL A 432 -4.29 -14.33 7.68
CA VAL A 432 -4.20 -15.24 8.83
C VAL A 432 -4.64 -14.49 10.09
N PRO A 433 -5.94 -14.43 10.40
CA PRO A 433 -6.48 -13.60 11.48
C PRO A 433 -6.18 -14.13 12.88
N TRP A 434 -5.72 -15.39 12.99
CA TRP A 434 -5.35 -16.02 14.25
C TRP A 434 -3.84 -16.22 14.36
N ASP A 435 -3.31 -16.20 15.57
CA ASP A 435 -1.93 -16.59 15.82
C ASP A 435 -1.80 -18.12 15.71
N LEU A 436 -1.40 -18.57 14.54
CA LEU A 436 -1.11 -19.98 14.22
C LEU A 436 0.39 -20.26 14.23
N GLY A 437 1.20 -19.42 14.85
CA GLY A 437 2.65 -19.53 14.87
C GLY A 437 3.35 -18.98 13.64
N PHE A 438 2.67 -18.15 12.85
CA PHE A 438 3.26 -17.40 11.74
C PHE A 438 3.68 -16.00 12.20
N LEU A 439 4.91 -15.62 11.88
CA LEU A 439 5.50 -14.32 12.20
C LEU A 439 5.89 -13.63 10.87
N GLY A 440 5.16 -12.60 10.52
CA GLY A 440 5.40 -11.82 9.31
C GLY A 440 6.49 -10.77 9.49
N SER A 441 7.15 -10.41 8.39
CA SER A 441 8.10 -9.31 8.31
C SER A 441 7.99 -8.62 6.95
N LEU A 442 8.05 -7.29 6.96
CA LEU A 442 8.25 -6.46 5.79
C LEU A 442 9.66 -5.88 5.84
N GLY A 443 10.45 -6.09 4.79
CA GLY A 443 11.75 -5.48 4.61
C GLY A 443 11.69 -4.34 3.60
N MET A 444 12.46 -3.30 3.83
CA MET A 444 12.69 -2.18 2.90
C MET A 444 14.17 -1.89 2.84
N THR A 445 14.73 -1.85 1.63
CA THR A 445 16.16 -1.59 1.43
C THR A 445 16.41 -0.30 0.64
N ILE A 446 17.66 0.15 0.63
CA ILE A 446 18.11 1.16 -0.32
C ILE A 446 18.58 0.44 -1.58
N ASP A 447 17.63 -0.14 -2.30
CA ASP A 447 17.87 -0.80 -3.58
C ASP A 447 18.31 0.24 -4.62
N PRO A 448 19.48 0.07 -5.29
CA PRO A 448 19.95 0.97 -6.33
C PRO A 448 19.22 0.78 -7.67
N LEU A 449 18.50 -0.32 -7.86
CA LEU A 449 17.81 -0.61 -9.11
C LEU A 449 16.74 0.45 -9.40
N ARG A 450 16.75 0.96 -10.63
CA ARG A 450 15.74 1.87 -11.15
C ARG A 450 15.25 1.37 -12.50
N ALA A 451 13.93 1.31 -12.64
CA ALA A 451 13.26 0.95 -13.88
C ALA A 451 12.61 2.16 -14.53
N ASN A 452 12.18 1.98 -15.79
CA ASN A 452 11.53 3.02 -16.55
C ASN A 452 10.16 2.55 -17.05
N PHE A 453 9.20 3.48 -17.01
CA PHE A 453 7.94 3.30 -17.71
C PHE A 453 8.07 3.72 -19.17
N SER A 454 7.33 3.04 -20.02
CA SER A 454 7.09 3.45 -21.40
C SER A 454 5.61 3.33 -21.73
N TYR A 455 5.13 4.13 -22.68
CA TYR A 455 3.72 4.18 -23.09
C TYR A 455 3.58 3.91 -24.57
N ASN A 456 2.66 3.03 -24.93
CA ASN A 456 2.31 2.71 -26.30
C ASN A 456 0.96 3.37 -26.65
N ALA A 457 1.00 4.41 -27.48
CA ALA A 457 -0.21 5.16 -27.86
C ALA A 457 -1.17 4.33 -28.74
N ALA A 458 -0.68 3.31 -29.46
CA ALA A 458 -1.53 2.48 -30.32
C ALA A 458 -2.40 1.50 -29.52
N THR A 459 -1.93 1.07 -28.36
CA THR A 459 -2.65 0.12 -27.48
C THR A 459 -3.17 0.76 -26.21
N ASP A 460 -2.95 2.08 -26.02
CA ASP A 460 -3.27 2.84 -24.81
C ASP A 460 -2.81 2.12 -23.53
N SER A 461 -1.55 1.67 -23.53
CA SER A 461 -1.02 0.88 -22.42
C SER A 461 0.37 1.33 -21.99
N MET A 462 0.61 1.25 -20.68
CA MET A 462 1.91 1.51 -20.07
C MET A 462 2.61 0.20 -19.70
N SER A 463 3.90 0.12 -19.93
CA SER A 463 4.77 -0.98 -19.51
C SER A 463 5.89 -0.48 -18.60
N LEU A 464 6.46 -1.40 -17.82
CA LEU A 464 7.56 -1.15 -16.88
C LEU A 464 8.73 -2.09 -17.20
N SER A 465 9.93 -1.55 -17.34
CA SER A 465 11.15 -2.31 -17.59
C SER A 465 11.78 -2.94 -16.32
N TRP A 466 10.93 -3.44 -15.38
CA TRP A 466 11.44 -4.15 -14.21
C TRP A 466 12.03 -5.49 -14.62
N PRO A 467 13.33 -5.76 -14.37
CA PRO A 467 13.95 -6.99 -14.82
C PRO A 467 13.50 -8.20 -13.99
N GLN A 468 13.57 -9.39 -14.57
CA GLN A 468 13.43 -10.62 -13.83
C GLN A 468 14.50 -10.69 -12.71
N GLY A 469 14.08 -11.07 -11.50
CA GLY A 469 14.97 -11.07 -10.34
C GLY A 469 15.40 -9.68 -9.88
N GLY A 470 14.73 -8.61 -10.29
CA GLY A 470 15.09 -7.22 -9.95
C GLY A 470 15.07 -6.91 -8.46
N SER A 471 14.32 -7.68 -7.66
CA SER A 471 14.30 -7.55 -6.20
C SER A 471 15.22 -8.55 -5.48
N ARG A 472 16.11 -9.24 -6.18
CA ARG A 472 16.96 -10.30 -5.62
C ARG A 472 17.75 -9.84 -4.40
N ASP A 473 18.46 -8.74 -4.51
CA ASP A 473 19.34 -8.24 -3.44
C ASP A 473 18.53 -7.90 -2.18
N THR A 474 17.34 -7.33 -2.34
CA THR A 474 16.41 -7.03 -1.25
C THR A 474 15.90 -8.31 -0.58
N VAL A 475 15.46 -9.28 -1.38
CA VAL A 475 14.93 -10.56 -0.88
C VAL A 475 16.03 -11.33 -0.14
N GLU A 476 17.25 -11.36 -0.65
CA GLU A 476 18.40 -12.02 -0.02
C GLU A 476 18.83 -11.34 1.28
N ALA A 477 18.85 -10.00 1.32
CA ALA A 477 19.12 -9.22 2.54
C ALA A 477 18.08 -9.53 3.63
N LEU A 478 16.80 -9.50 3.29
CA LEU A 478 15.72 -9.85 4.23
C LEU A 478 15.84 -11.31 4.69
N ARG A 479 16.14 -12.23 3.78
CA ARG A 479 16.32 -13.66 4.08
C ARG A 479 17.45 -13.89 5.07
N ALA A 480 18.57 -13.18 4.94
CA ALA A 480 19.69 -13.28 5.88
C ALA A 480 19.26 -12.88 7.31
N VAL A 481 18.55 -11.78 7.47
CA VAL A 481 17.99 -11.36 8.76
C VAL A 481 16.98 -12.38 9.30
N GLN A 482 16.06 -12.86 8.45
CA GLN A 482 15.05 -13.83 8.86
C GLN A 482 15.64 -15.17 9.28
N ASN A 483 16.72 -15.64 8.63
CA ASN A 483 17.44 -16.84 9.05
C ASN A 483 18.05 -16.68 10.44
N ARG A 484 18.74 -15.55 10.72
CA ARG A 484 19.29 -15.26 12.06
C ARG A 484 18.20 -15.27 13.14
N MET A 485 17.04 -14.65 12.85
CA MET A 485 15.92 -14.63 13.78
C MET A 485 15.24 -16.00 13.91
N ALA A 486 15.23 -16.80 12.85
CA ALA A 486 14.70 -18.16 12.87
C ALA A 486 15.56 -19.08 13.74
N ASP A 487 16.87 -19.04 13.57
CA ASP A 487 17.83 -19.82 14.37
C ASP A 487 17.72 -19.45 15.86
N ALA A 488 17.68 -18.15 16.18
CA ALA A 488 17.56 -17.66 17.55
C ALA A 488 16.20 -17.96 18.20
N GLY A 489 15.13 -18.00 17.41
CA GLY A 489 13.75 -18.20 17.87
C GLY A 489 13.24 -19.64 17.77
N GLY A 490 14.03 -20.58 17.21
CA GLY A 490 13.59 -21.95 16.97
C GLY A 490 12.46 -22.06 15.94
N THR A 491 12.41 -21.12 14.98
CA THR A 491 11.43 -21.09 13.89
C THR A 491 12.07 -21.42 12.56
N VAL A 492 11.27 -21.48 11.49
CA VAL A 492 11.75 -21.77 10.13
C VAL A 492 11.24 -20.69 9.19
N VAL A 493 12.11 -20.15 8.34
CA VAL A 493 11.69 -19.25 7.26
C VAL A 493 10.78 -20.03 6.29
N SER A 494 9.58 -19.52 6.07
CA SER A 494 8.58 -20.19 5.24
C SER A 494 9.03 -20.19 3.78
N ALA A 495 8.77 -21.32 3.10
CA ALA A 495 8.88 -21.40 1.64
C ALA A 495 7.61 -20.84 0.99
N GLU A 496 7.63 -20.69 -0.34
CA GLU A 496 6.42 -20.43 -1.10
C GLU A 496 5.28 -21.43 -0.75
N PRO A 497 4.03 -20.99 -0.77
CA PRO A 497 3.53 -19.68 -1.16
C PRO A 497 3.48 -18.62 -0.04
N PHE A 498 4.08 -18.86 1.11
CA PHE A 498 4.04 -17.97 2.28
C PHE A 498 5.17 -16.94 2.31
N THR A 499 6.06 -16.97 1.33
CA THR A 499 7.13 -16.01 1.11
C THR A 499 7.23 -15.74 -0.38
N ARG A 500 7.19 -14.46 -0.78
CA ARG A 500 7.42 -14.07 -2.17
C ARG A 500 8.87 -14.32 -2.54
N ASP A 501 9.09 -14.94 -3.69
CA ASP A 501 10.44 -15.20 -4.22
C ASP A 501 10.92 -14.06 -5.12
N VAL A 502 12.17 -14.14 -5.55
CA VAL A 502 12.86 -13.16 -6.40
C VAL A 502 12.21 -12.96 -7.77
N ASP A 503 11.48 -13.94 -8.26
CA ASP A 503 10.83 -13.93 -9.57
C ASP A 503 9.33 -13.57 -9.52
N ASP A 504 8.71 -13.44 -8.34
CA ASP A 504 7.33 -12.97 -8.16
C ASP A 504 7.28 -11.92 -7.05
N THR A 505 7.83 -10.76 -7.34
CA THR A 505 7.95 -9.68 -6.37
C THR A 505 6.77 -8.72 -6.43
N PHE A 506 6.60 -7.96 -5.36
CA PHE A 506 5.58 -6.91 -5.28
C PHE A 506 6.19 -5.64 -4.69
N THR A 507 5.46 -4.53 -4.84
CA THR A 507 5.65 -3.34 -4.03
C THR A 507 4.31 -2.72 -3.62
N ALA A 508 4.22 -2.31 -2.36
CA ALA A 508 3.18 -1.43 -1.84
C ALA A 508 3.64 0.05 -1.79
N HIS A 509 4.90 0.30 -2.18
CA HIS A 509 5.56 1.60 -2.13
C HIS A 509 6.11 2.03 -3.50
N PRO A 510 5.27 2.13 -4.56
CA PRO A 510 5.72 2.55 -5.89
C PRO A 510 6.18 4.01 -5.87
N LEU A 511 7.42 4.27 -6.27
CA LEU A 511 8.06 5.58 -6.25
C LEU A 511 8.75 5.89 -7.58
N GLY A 512 8.82 7.16 -7.95
CA GLY A 512 9.48 7.61 -9.19
C GLY A 512 8.54 7.68 -10.40
N GLY A 513 9.09 8.04 -11.55
CA GLY A 513 8.39 8.30 -12.82
C GLY A 513 8.24 9.78 -13.17
N ALA A 514 8.26 10.67 -12.16
CA ALA A 514 8.32 12.13 -12.36
C ALA A 514 9.28 12.78 -11.34
N VAL A 515 10.50 12.26 -11.29
CA VAL A 515 11.48 12.52 -10.23
C VAL A 515 11.81 14.01 -10.05
N LEU A 516 11.88 14.41 -8.77
CA LEU A 516 12.24 15.76 -8.34
C LEU A 516 13.61 16.16 -8.87
N GLY A 517 13.70 17.35 -9.49
CA GLY A 517 14.93 17.84 -10.12
C GLY A 517 15.14 17.34 -11.54
N ASP A 518 14.57 16.22 -11.96
CA ASP A 518 14.68 15.65 -13.29
C ASP A 518 13.47 16.08 -14.16
N VAL A 519 12.28 15.60 -13.88
CA VAL A 519 11.02 15.98 -14.57
C VAL A 519 10.49 17.31 -14.05
N THR A 520 10.61 17.54 -12.76
CA THR A 520 10.13 18.75 -12.09
C THR A 520 11.30 19.63 -11.63
N ASP A 521 10.99 20.86 -11.22
CA ASP A 521 11.92 21.66 -10.43
C ASP A 521 12.01 21.11 -8.99
N SER A 522 12.75 21.77 -8.11
CA SER A 522 12.93 21.35 -6.71
C SER A 522 11.69 21.50 -5.83
N TYR A 523 10.56 21.97 -6.38
CA TYR A 523 9.27 22.16 -5.71
C TYR A 523 8.11 21.50 -6.45
N GLY A 524 8.39 20.49 -7.26
CA GLY A 524 7.37 19.66 -7.92
C GLY A 524 6.69 20.29 -9.13
N ARG A 525 7.08 21.48 -9.60
CA ARG A 525 6.55 22.07 -10.81
C ARG A 525 7.18 21.39 -12.03
N VAL A 526 6.36 20.88 -12.94
CA VAL A 526 6.82 20.22 -14.17
C VAL A 526 7.56 21.21 -15.05
N LYS A 527 8.79 20.89 -15.44
CA LYS A 527 9.63 21.75 -16.26
C LYS A 527 8.96 22.05 -17.61
N GLY A 528 8.94 23.32 -18.01
CA GLY A 528 8.26 23.78 -19.21
C GLY A 528 6.77 24.07 -19.07
N HIS A 529 6.19 23.92 -17.85
CA HIS A 529 4.76 24.11 -17.59
C HIS A 529 4.51 24.95 -16.33
N ASP A 530 4.01 26.16 -16.47
CA ASP A 530 3.85 27.10 -15.34
C ASP A 530 2.72 26.79 -14.36
N GLY A 531 1.81 25.93 -14.69
CA GLY A 531 0.67 25.59 -13.84
C GLY A 531 0.51 24.11 -13.55
N LEU A 532 1.51 23.28 -13.90
CA LEU A 532 1.46 21.84 -13.73
C LEU A 532 2.42 21.40 -12.62
N TYR A 533 1.89 20.69 -11.63
CA TYR A 533 2.65 20.25 -10.47
C TYR A 533 2.46 18.75 -10.21
N VAL A 534 3.45 18.11 -9.60
CA VAL A 534 3.40 16.77 -9.05
C VAL A 534 3.57 16.85 -7.54
N VAL A 535 2.77 16.09 -6.76
CA VAL A 535 2.79 16.14 -5.29
C VAL A 535 2.80 14.76 -4.62
N ASP A 536 3.04 13.70 -5.36
CA ASP A 536 2.95 12.32 -4.88
C ASP A 536 4.29 11.56 -4.94
N GLY A 537 4.23 10.23 -4.77
CA GLY A 537 5.39 9.35 -4.80
C GLY A 537 6.17 9.35 -6.13
N ALA A 538 5.59 9.88 -7.22
CA ALA A 538 6.30 10.01 -8.50
C ALA A 538 7.52 10.95 -8.41
N LEU A 539 7.53 11.90 -7.45
CA LEU A 539 8.66 12.81 -7.21
C LEU A 539 9.87 12.13 -6.56
N ILE A 540 9.68 11.01 -5.88
CA ILE A 540 10.71 10.37 -5.06
C ILE A 540 11.57 9.47 -5.94
N PRO A 541 12.91 9.53 -5.86
CA PRO A 541 13.80 8.80 -6.78
C PRO A 541 13.91 7.30 -6.45
N GLY A 542 12.77 6.59 -6.39
CA GLY A 542 12.64 5.15 -6.24
C GLY A 542 12.80 4.58 -4.83
N SER A 543 13.24 5.39 -3.85
CA SER A 543 13.31 5.01 -2.43
C SER A 543 13.20 6.23 -1.54
N THR A 544 12.57 6.07 -0.38
CA THR A 544 12.54 7.10 0.68
C THR A 544 13.68 6.96 1.69
N GLY A 545 14.54 5.94 1.54
CA GLY A 545 15.59 5.64 2.50
C GLY A 545 15.20 4.55 3.48
N ALA A 546 14.80 3.37 2.97
CA ALA A 546 14.41 2.21 3.75
C ALA A 546 13.31 2.51 4.80
N ALA A 547 12.36 3.37 4.45
CA ALA A 547 11.23 3.75 5.31
C ALA A 547 9.93 3.80 4.51
N ASN A 548 8.78 3.62 5.18
CA ASN A 548 7.47 3.74 4.55
C ASN A 548 7.27 5.17 4.01
N PRO A 549 6.77 5.34 2.78
CA PRO A 549 6.83 6.65 2.10
C PRO A 549 5.73 7.64 2.51
N SER A 550 4.70 7.22 3.26
CA SER A 550 3.52 8.02 3.58
C SER A 550 3.86 9.39 4.18
N LEU A 551 4.72 9.41 5.21
CA LEU A 551 5.15 10.65 5.87
C LEU A 551 5.99 11.53 4.95
N THR A 552 6.93 10.94 4.20
CA THR A 552 7.81 11.68 3.28
C THR A 552 7.01 12.29 2.13
N ILE A 553 6.06 11.55 1.54
CA ILE A 553 5.17 12.08 0.48
C ILE A 553 4.36 13.26 1.02
N THR A 554 3.76 13.11 2.21
CA THR A 554 2.95 14.17 2.83
C THR A 554 3.79 15.41 3.11
N ALA A 555 4.95 15.24 3.73
CA ALA A 555 5.85 16.34 4.08
C ALA A 555 6.40 17.06 2.84
N LEU A 556 6.73 16.31 1.77
CA LEU A 556 7.17 16.87 0.49
C LEU A 556 6.05 17.68 -0.19
N ALA A 557 4.80 17.18 -0.14
CA ALA A 557 3.65 17.91 -0.65
C ALA A 557 3.38 19.21 0.14
N GLU A 558 3.46 19.17 1.48
CA GLU A 558 3.36 20.37 2.34
C GLU A 558 4.41 21.42 1.96
N ARG A 559 5.65 20.99 1.72
CA ARG A 559 6.75 21.86 1.28
C ARG A 559 6.48 22.49 -0.08
N ASN A 560 6.14 21.66 -1.06
CA ASN A 560 5.98 22.09 -2.44
C ASN A 560 4.79 23.03 -2.62
N VAL A 561 3.67 22.73 -1.96
CA VAL A 561 2.47 23.56 -2.01
C VAL A 561 2.66 24.89 -1.25
N ALA A 562 3.40 24.88 -0.14
CA ALA A 562 3.77 26.13 0.54
C ALA A 562 4.54 27.08 -0.39
N ARG A 563 5.44 26.54 -1.20
CA ARG A 563 6.17 27.31 -2.21
C ARG A 563 5.25 27.78 -3.35
N MET A 564 4.36 26.91 -3.84
CA MET A 564 3.37 27.25 -4.87
C MET A 564 2.50 28.43 -4.43
N ILE A 565 2.04 28.44 -3.17
CA ILE A 565 1.23 29.52 -2.60
C ILE A 565 2.06 30.81 -2.46
N ALA A 566 3.30 30.71 -1.94
CA ALA A 566 4.18 31.86 -1.74
C ALA A 566 4.56 32.56 -3.05
N ASP A 567 4.69 31.80 -4.14
CA ASP A 567 4.95 32.35 -5.49
C ASP A 567 3.71 33.01 -6.12
N GLY A 568 2.56 33.04 -5.44
CA GLY A 568 1.29 33.55 -5.98
C GLY A 568 0.69 32.66 -7.07
N ARG A 569 1.15 31.47 -7.17
CA ARG A 569 0.87 30.52 -8.26
C ARG A 569 -0.20 29.52 -7.90
#